data_e1f95122f1b0a4c9ecbabd73f6656bf1
#
_entry.id   e1f95122f1b0a4c9ecbabd73f6656bf1
#
_cell.length_a   1.000
_cell.length_b   1.000
_cell.length_c   1.000
_cell.angle_alpha   90.00
_cell.angle_beta   90.00
_cell.angle_gamma   90.00
#
_symmetry.space_group_name_H-M   'P 1'
#
loop_
_entity.id
_entity.type
_entity.pdbx_description
1 polymer ?
#
loop_
_entity_poly.entity_id
_entity_poly.type
_entity_poly.pdbx_seq_one_letter_code
_entity_poly.pdbx_strand_id
1 'polypeptide(L)'
;MPPPSPDEAGYILPLPPSVPRMRPNRFGRWFGRTLLRLGGWRMVGEFPDLPRVVLIGAPHSSNWDGVWGFAAKLALGLDVKILGKHQLFWWPMGPLLRRLGVIAVDRSAAHGVVEQAASLIAQARQFWFGLAPEGTRKPVERWKPGFWKIAKAANVPVLPAYFHYPDKIIGIGPVFELTDDMAADIRRIRDWYRPWQGKHHGTV
;
A
#
# COMPACT_ATOMS: atom_id res chain seq x y z
N MET A 1 -18.75 9.10 -9.56
CA MET A 1 -19.60 7.94 -9.28
C MET A 1 -19.80 7.89 -7.77
N PRO A 2 -21.01 7.89 -7.22
CA PRO A 2 -21.20 7.78 -5.78
C PRO A 2 -20.70 6.40 -5.33
N PRO A 3 -20.20 6.27 -4.08
CA PRO A 3 -19.76 5.00 -3.56
C PRO A 3 -20.97 4.03 -3.50
N PRO A 4 -20.75 2.73 -3.79
CA PRO A 4 -21.82 1.74 -3.70
C PRO A 4 -22.39 1.71 -2.27
N SER A 5 -23.69 1.38 -2.18
CA SER A 5 -24.36 1.28 -0.89
C SER A 5 -23.72 0.20 -0.01
N PRO A 6 -23.78 0.32 1.33
CA PRO A 6 -23.14 -0.62 2.26
C PRO A 6 -23.56 -2.08 2.06
N ASP A 7 -24.71 -2.31 1.47
CA ASP A 7 -25.28 -3.65 1.27
C ASP A 7 -24.89 -4.32 -0.06
N GLU A 8 -24.38 -3.54 -1.03
CA GLU A 8 -24.01 -4.05 -2.36
C GLU A 8 -22.51 -4.35 -2.52
N ALA A 9 -21.66 -3.74 -1.74
CA ALA A 9 -20.22 -4.00 -1.78
C ALA A 9 -19.90 -5.12 -0.80
N GLY A 10 -19.51 -6.27 -1.31
CA GLY A 10 -18.86 -7.27 -0.47
C GLY A 10 -17.78 -6.59 0.34
N TYR A 11 -17.83 -6.71 1.65
CA TYR A 11 -16.96 -6.06 2.62
C TYR A 11 -15.44 -6.20 2.32
N ILE A 12 -15.09 -7.11 1.43
CA ILE A 12 -13.74 -7.43 0.98
C ILE A 12 -13.75 -7.59 -0.54
N LEU A 13 -12.91 -6.83 -1.22
CA LEU A 13 -12.75 -6.87 -2.66
C LEU A 13 -12.14 -8.21 -3.13
N PRO A 14 -12.57 -8.75 -4.27
CA PRO A 14 -11.94 -9.90 -4.88
C PRO A 14 -10.52 -9.54 -5.39
N LEU A 15 -9.59 -10.50 -5.31
CA LEU A 15 -8.27 -10.36 -5.92
C LEU A 15 -8.27 -11.08 -7.28
N PRO A 16 -7.83 -10.40 -8.36
CA PRO A 16 -7.61 -11.02 -9.67
C PRO A 16 -6.52 -12.11 -9.65
N PRO A 17 -6.46 -12.98 -10.66
CA PRO A 17 -5.54 -14.13 -10.69
C PRO A 17 -4.05 -13.78 -10.63
N SER A 18 -3.63 -12.69 -11.29
CA SER A 18 -2.21 -12.29 -11.34
C SER A 18 -1.72 -11.59 -10.08
N VAL A 19 -2.63 -11.19 -9.18
CA VAL A 19 -2.26 -10.48 -7.94
C VAL A 19 -1.59 -11.44 -6.96
N PRO A 20 -0.41 -11.09 -6.40
CA PRO A 20 0.32 -11.97 -5.49
C PRO A 20 -0.48 -12.25 -4.21
N ARG A 21 -0.52 -13.51 -3.81
CA ARG A 21 -1.30 -14.00 -2.68
C ARG A 21 -0.41 -14.58 -1.58
N MET A 22 -0.75 -14.27 -0.35
CA MET A 22 -0.15 -14.94 0.81
C MET A 22 -0.48 -16.44 0.80
N ARG A 23 0.37 -17.24 1.45
CA ARG A 23 0.04 -18.64 1.73
C ARG A 23 -1.33 -18.70 2.41
N PRO A 24 -2.18 -19.69 2.07
CA PRO A 24 -3.51 -19.83 2.63
C PRO A 24 -3.47 -19.82 4.17
N ASN A 25 -4.10 -18.81 4.76
CA ASN A 25 -4.19 -18.65 6.21
C ASN A 25 -5.63 -18.26 6.60
N ARG A 26 -6.44 -19.28 6.91
CA ARG A 26 -7.87 -19.08 7.26
C ARG A 26 -8.01 -18.22 8.51
N PHE A 27 -7.19 -18.44 9.54
CA PHE A 27 -7.21 -17.63 10.75
C PHE A 27 -6.84 -16.17 10.48
N GLY A 28 -5.76 -15.91 9.73
CA GLY A 28 -5.36 -14.56 9.38
C GLY A 28 -6.43 -13.80 8.59
N ARG A 29 -7.08 -14.47 7.63
CA ARG A 29 -8.20 -13.88 6.87
C ARG A 29 -9.39 -13.58 7.76
N TRP A 30 -9.79 -14.51 8.62
CA TRP A 30 -10.87 -14.32 9.58
C TRP A 30 -10.56 -13.15 10.52
N PHE A 31 -9.36 -13.12 11.10
CA PHE A 31 -8.91 -12.05 12.01
C PHE A 31 -8.94 -10.68 11.33
N GLY A 32 -8.34 -10.56 10.12
CA GLY A 32 -8.34 -9.31 9.37
C GLY A 32 -9.75 -8.81 9.05
N ARG A 33 -10.63 -9.70 8.58
CA ARG A 33 -12.05 -9.38 8.31
C ARG A 33 -12.79 -8.94 9.56
N THR A 34 -12.61 -9.64 10.67
CA THR A 34 -13.25 -9.30 11.96
C THR A 34 -12.79 -7.93 12.43
N LEU A 35 -11.48 -7.65 12.34
CA LEU A 35 -10.92 -6.36 12.75
C LEU A 35 -11.47 -5.20 11.91
N LEU A 36 -11.51 -5.34 10.58
CA LEU A 36 -12.11 -4.34 9.70
C LEU A 36 -13.60 -4.13 10.02
N ARG A 37 -14.35 -5.22 10.19
CA ARG A 37 -15.78 -5.15 10.52
C ARG A 37 -16.04 -4.44 11.85
N LEU A 38 -15.32 -4.80 12.91
CA LEU A 38 -15.45 -4.16 14.22
C LEU A 38 -15.02 -2.69 14.18
N GLY A 39 -14.03 -2.34 13.36
CA GLY A 39 -13.63 -0.95 13.11
C GLY A 39 -14.61 -0.17 12.26
N GLY A 40 -15.56 -0.82 11.60
CA GLY A 40 -16.48 -0.21 10.64
C GLY A 40 -15.84 0.14 9.31
N TRP A 41 -14.66 -0.45 8.98
CA TRP A 41 -13.95 -0.18 7.75
C TRP A 41 -14.47 -1.03 6.60
N ARG A 42 -14.60 -0.42 5.44
CA ARG A 42 -15.00 -1.08 4.19
C ARG A 42 -13.95 -0.85 3.10
N MET A 43 -13.92 -1.74 2.12
CA MET A 43 -13.04 -1.61 0.97
C MET A 43 -13.85 -1.20 -0.26
N VAL A 44 -13.25 -0.33 -1.09
CA VAL A 44 -13.86 0.16 -2.34
C VAL A 44 -12.83 0.19 -3.47
N GLY A 45 -13.31 0.19 -4.72
CA GLY A 45 -12.48 0.16 -5.93
C GLY A 45 -12.25 -1.25 -6.44
N GLU A 46 -11.31 -1.39 -7.36
CA GLU A 46 -10.99 -2.66 -8.01
C GLU A 46 -9.47 -2.87 -8.04
N PHE A 47 -9.06 -4.12 -7.78
CA PHE A 47 -7.66 -4.49 -7.97
C PHE A 47 -7.40 -4.77 -9.45
N PRO A 48 -6.35 -4.17 -10.05
CA PRO A 48 -5.95 -4.50 -11.41
C PRO A 48 -5.37 -5.91 -11.48
N ASP A 49 -5.59 -6.61 -12.59
CA ASP A 49 -4.98 -7.93 -12.82
C ASP A 49 -3.52 -7.81 -13.26
N LEU A 50 -2.69 -7.27 -12.39
CA LEU A 50 -1.28 -7.01 -12.62
C LEU A 50 -0.40 -7.81 -11.65
N PRO A 51 0.59 -8.56 -12.17
CA PRO A 51 1.48 -9.35 -11.33
C PRO A 51 2.48 -8.50 -10.54
N ARG A 52 2.83 -7.31 -11.03
CA ARG A 52 3.85 -6.44 -10.44
C ARG A 52 3.39 -4.99 -10.46
N VAL A 53 3.45 -4.34 -9.30
CA VAL A 53 3.15 -2.91 -9.15
C VAL A 53 3.93 -2.30 -7.99
N VAL A 54 4.11 -0.99 -8.00
CA VAL A 54 4.44 -0.22 -6.80
C VAL A 54 3.13 0.32 -6.22
N LEU A 55 2.70 -0.24 -5.09
CA LEU A 55 1.53 0.20 -4.34
C LEU A 55 1.92 1.36 -3.43
N ILE A 56 1.27 2.50 -3.54
CA ILE A 56 1.48 3.62 -2.65
C ILE A 56 0.26 3.84 -1.77
N GLY A 57 0.50 4.01 -0.46
CA GLY A 57 -0.56 4.28 0.52
C GLY A 57 -0.47 5.70 1.04
N ALA A 58 -1.52 6.51 0.84
CA ALA A 58 -1.66 7.86 1.38
C ALA A 58 -3.15 8.17 1.64
N PRO A 59 -3.52 9.16 2.45
CA PRO A 59 -2.66 9.86 3.40
C PRO A 59 -2.09 8.93 4.48
N HIS A 60 -0.81 9.14 4.86
CA HIS A 60 -0.19 8.39 5.96
C HIS A 60 0.00 9.29 7.17
N SER A 61 -1.04 9.42 7.97
CA SER A 61 -1.13 10.41 9.05
C SER A 61 -1.13 9.82 10.46
N SER A 62 -1.21 8.47 10.58
CA SER A 62 -1.34 7.81 11.88
C SER A 62 -0.67 6.44 11.91
N ASN A 63 -0.35 5.95 13.11
CA ASN A 63 0.02 4.55 13.33
C ASN A 63 -1.13 3.58 13.01
N TRP A 64 -2.36 4.05 13.13
CA TRP A 64 -3.56 3.28 12.81
C TRP A 64 -3.67 2.91 11.34
N ASP A 65 -3.05 3.68 10.44
CA ASP A 65 -3.00 3.35 9.00
C ASP A 65 -2.28 2.02 8.79
N GLY A 66 -1.23 1.76 9.58
CA GLY A 66 -0.54 0.48 9.60
C GLY A 66 -1.45 -0.66 10.09
N VAL A 67 -2.22 -0.43 11.17
CA VAL A 67 -3.15 -1.44 11.71
C VAL A 67 -4.21 -1.78 10.69
N TRP A 68 -4.88 -0.79 10.10
CA TRP A 68 -5.93 -0.99 9.11
C TRP A 68 -5.38 -1.56 7.79
N GLY A 69 -4.21 -1.11 7.35
CA GLY A 69 -3.52 -1.66 6.18
C GLY A 69 -3.15 -3.13 6.35
N PHE A 70 -2.63 -3.52 7.52
CA PHE A 70 -2.35 -4.94 7.82
C PHE A 70 -3.63 -5.76 7.96
N ALA A 71 -4.68 -5.21 8.56
CA ALA A 71 -5.98 -5.88 8.64
C ALA A 71 -6.54 -6.15 7.23
N ALA A 72 -6.51 -5.15 6.33
CA ALA A 72 -6.91 -5.29 4.94
C ALA A 72 -6.05 -6.33 4.18
N LYS A 73 -4.73 -6.26 4.33
CA LYS A 73 -3.80 -7.23 3.74
C LYS A 73 -4.12 -8.67 4.17
N LEU A 74 -4.37 -8.90 5.45
CA LEU A 74 -4.73 -10.22 5.99
C LEU A 74 -6.12 -10.66 5.49
N ALA A 75 -7.10 -9.76 5.53
CA ALA A 75 -8.47 -10.04 5.10
C ALA A 75 -8.56 -10.49 3.64
N LEU A 76 -7.78 -9.85 2.78
CA LEU A 76 -7.63 -10.16 1.35
C LEU A 76 -6.78 -11.42 1.13
N GLY A 77 -5.79 -11.67 1.98
CA GLY A 77 -4.70 -12.59 1.70
C GLY A 77 -3.73 -12.04 0.65
N LEU A 78 -3.60 -10.72 0.56
CA LEU A 78 -2.73 -10.02 -0.39
C LEU A 78 -1.27 -10.11 0.04
N ASP A 79 -0.36 -10.54 -0.84
CA ASP A 79 1.08 -10.55 -0.57
C ASP A 79 1.76 -9.28 -1.09
N VAL A 80 1.53 -8.17 -0.41
CA VAL A 80 2.28 -6.93 -0.63
C VAL A 80 3.49 -6.88 0.29
N LYS A 81 4.67 -6.60 -0.26
CA LYS A 81 5.91 -6.41 0.49
C LYS A 81 6.06 -4.94 0.89
N ILE A 82 6.39 -4.70 2.16
CA ILE A 82 6.48 -3.35 2.74
C ILE A 82 7.86 -3.17 3.35
N LEU A 83 8.45 -1.99 3.19
CA LEU A 83 9.74 -1.68 3.83
C LEU A 83 9.54 -1.29 5.31
N GLY A 84 10.17 -2.04 6.19
CA GLY A 84 10.27 -1.72 7.61
C GLY A 84 11.67 -1.27 8.01
N LYS A 85 11.76 -0.39 9.01
CA LYS A 85 13.05 -0.03 9.59
C LYS A 85 13.71 -1.28 10.18
N HIS A 86 15.02 -1.49 9.96
CA HIS A 86 15.77 -2.61 10.50
C HIS A 86 15.60 -2.76 12.03
N GLN A 87 15.53 -1.66 12.76
CA GLN A 87 15.35 -1.63 14.21
C GLN A 87 14.04 -2.27 14.71
N LEU A 88 13.04 -2.47 13.83
CA LEU A 88 11.79 -3.14 14.18
C LEU A 88 11.90 -4.66 14.21
N PHE A 89 13.02 -5.22 13.73
CA PHE A 89 13.18 -6.67 13.54
C PHE A 89 13.82 -7.38 14.74
N TRP A 90 13.61 -6.87 15.96
CA TRP A 90 14.01 -7.53 17.20
C TRP A 90 13.13 -8.74 17.51
N TRP A 91 13.61 -9.67 18.33
CA TRP A 91 12.83 -10.86 18.73
C TRP A 91 11.79 -10.48 19.81
N PRO A 92 10.50 -10.91 19.71
CA PRO A 92 9.88 -11.81 18.72
C PRO A 92 9.26 -11.09 17.50
N MET A 93 9.37 -9.77 17.40
CA MET A 93 8.72 -8.95 16.36
C MET A 93 9.27 -9.26 14.94
N GLY A 94 10.58 -9.50 14.81
CA GLY A 94 11.22 -9.73 13.52
C GLY A 94 10.61 -10.89 12.71
N PRO A 95 10.46 -12.11 13.28
CA PRO A 95 9.79 -13.22 12.62
C PRO A 95 8.36 -12.91 12.19
N LEU A 96 7.60 -12.22 13.03
CA LEU A 96 6.23 -11.80 12.72
C LEU A 96 6.19 -10.83 11.54
N LEU A 97 7.03 -9.79 11.56
CA LEU A 97 7.11 -8.81 10.47
C LEU A 97 7.49 -9.46 9.14
N ARG A 98 8.50 -10.35 9.15
CA ARG A 98 8.87 -11.11 7.94
C ARG A 98 7.70 -11.96 7.41
N ARG A 99 6.97 -12.63 8.30
CA ARG A 99 5.78 -13.42 7.93
C ARG A 99 4.66 -12.54 7.37
N LEU A 100 4.57 -11.29 7.82
CA LEU A 100 3.64 -10.30 7.29
C LEU A 100 4.16 -9.63 6.00
N GLY A 101 5.32 -10.05 5.47
CA GLY A 101 5.88 -9.51 4.23
C GLY A 101 6.60 -8.18 4.41
N VAL A 102 7.00 -7.84 5.64
CA VAL A 102 7.84 -6.66 5.87
C VAL A 102 9.30 -7.03 5.61
N ILE A 103 9.96 -6.25 4.75
CA ILE A 103 11.38 -6.39 4.39
C ILE A 103 12.16 -5.38 5.21
N ALA A 104 13.18 -5.86 5.93
CA ALA A 104 14.07 -4.98 6.67
C ALA A 104 14.95 -4.19 5.70
N VAL A 105 14.99 -2.87 5.87
CA VAL A 105 15.85 -1.99 5.06
C VAL A 105 16.67 -1.09 5.97
N ASP A 106 17.94 -1.04 5.67
CA ASP A 106 18.81 -0.01 6.19
C ASP A 106 18.67 1.25 5.31
N ARG A 107 18.08 2.29 5.89
CA ARG A 107 17.82 3.55 5.19
C ARG A 107 19.03 4.48 5.14
N SER A 108 20.16 4.10 5.72
CA SER A 108 21.40 4.87 5.67
C SER A 108 22.01 4.91 4.26
N ALA A 109 21.71 3.89 3.43
CA ALA A 109 22.14 3.78 2.04
C ALA A 109 20.95 4.01 1.08
N ALA A 110 20.47 5.25 0.97
CA ALA A 110 19.25 5.57 0.20
C ALA A 110 19.30 5.16 -1.29
N HIS A 111 20.47 5.18 -1.92
CA HIS A 111 20.64 4.70 -3.31
C HIS A 111 20.43 3.19 -3.44
N GLY A 112 21.03 2.40 -2.54
CA GLY A 112 20.91 0.94 -2.59
C GLY A 112 19.48 0.41 -2.38
N VAL A 113 18.59 1.19 -1.74
CA VAL A 113 17.19 0.78 -1.52
C VAL A 113 16.38 0.79 -2.80
N VAL A 114 16.58 1.79 -3.66
CA VAL A 114 15.85 1.90 -4.95
C VAL A 114 16.25 0.76 -5.87
N GLU A 115 17.54 0.55 -6.07
CA GLU A 115 18.07 -0.51 -6.93
C GLU A 115 17.67 -1.90 -6.41
N GLN A 116 17.77 -2.13 -5.10
CA GLN A 116 17.38 -3.40 -4.49
C GLN A 116 15.89 -3.68 -4.68
N ALA A 117 15.03 -2.69 -4.41
CA ALA A 117 13.59 -2.87 -4.58
C ALA A 117 13.22 -3.10 -6.05
N ALA A 118 13.79 -2.32 -6.97
CA ALA A 118 13.56 -2.45 -8.40
C ALA A 118 14.01 -3.83 -8.91
N SER A 119 15.17 -4.31 -8.49
CA SER A 119 15.69 -5.63 -8.84
C SER A 119 14.77 -6.76 -8.34
N LEU A 120 14.28 -6.68 -7.09
CA LEU A 120 13.35 -7.66 -6.54
C LEU A 120 12.04 -7.70 -7.33
N ILE A 121 11.51 -6.55 -7.72
CA ILE A 121 10.28 -6.45 -8.52
C ILE A 121 10.52 -7.03 -9.93
N ALA A 122 11.62 -6.65 -10.58
CA ALA A 122 11.92 -7.05 -11.95
C ALA A 122 12.14 -8.56 -12.10
N GLN A 123 12.80 -9.19 -11.13
CA GLN A 123 13.13 -10.61 -11.14
C GLN A 123 11.98 -11.52 -10.71
N ALA A 124 10.99 -10.98 -9.98
CA ALA A 124 9.89 -11.79 -9.49
C ALA A 124 8.80 -11.97 -10.54
N ARG A 125 8.20 -13.17 -10.58
CA ARG A 125 7.01 -13.42 -11.41
C ARG A 125 5.80 -12.58 -10.95
N GLN A 126 5.63 -12.47 -9.65
CA GLN A 126 4.58 -11.66 -9.00
C GLN A 126 5.20 -10.91 -7.82
N PHE A 127 5.06 -9.59 -7.77
CA PHE A 127 5.59 -8.79 -6.68
C PHE A 127 4.88 -7.45 -6.55
N TRP A 128 4.18 -7.26 -5.46
CA TRP A 128 3.59 -5.98 -5.11
C TRP A 128 4.41 -5.34 -4.00
N PHE A 129 4.90 -4.13 -4.26
CA PHE A 129 5.78 -3.40 -3.36
C PHE A 129 5.06 -2.19 -2.79
N GLY A 130 4.82 -2.17 -1.47
CA GLY A 130 4.05 -1.13 -0.80
C GLY A 130 4.92 -0.14 -0.04
N LEU A 131 4.62 1.15 -0.18
CA LEU A 131 5.23 2.21 0.61
C LEU A 131 4.33 3.43 0.76
N ALA A 132 4.64 4.29 1.76
CA ALA A 132 4.02 5.61 1.90
C ALA A 132 4.90 6.67 1.22
N PRO A 133 4.38 7.39 0.19
CA PRO A 133 5.19 8.36 -0.56
C PRO A 133 5.60 9.57 0.27
N GLU A 134 4.86 9.88 1.32
CA GLU A 134 5.18 10.94 2.30
C GLU A 134 6.45 10.62 3.10
N GLY A 135 6.72 9.34 3.37
CA GLY A 135 7.86 8.86 4.15
C GLY A 135 7.83 9.25 5.62
N THR A 136 6.77 9.87 6.08
CA THR A 136 6.51 10.31 7.46
C THR A 136 5.00 10.33 7.70
N ARG A 137 4.59 10.53 8.96
CA ARG A 137 3.18 10.74 9.36
C ARG A 137 2.85 12.20 9.69
N LYS A 138 3.83 13.08 9.51
CA LYS A 138 3.61 14.54 9.60
C LYS A 138 3.22 15.08 8.24
N PRO A 139 2.46 16.16 8.17
CA PRO A 139 2.19 16.85 6.91
C PRO A 139 3.48 17.18 6.17
N VAL A 140 3.49 16.99 4.87
CA VAL A 140 4.64 17.27 4.01
C VAL A 140 4.21 18.06 2.78
N GLU A 141 4.97 19.08 2.44
CA GLU A 141 4.73 19.86 1.22
C GLU A 141 5.06 19.06 -0.05
N ARG A 142 6.02 18.15 0.04
CA ARG A 142 6.50 17.37 -1.11
C ARG A 142 6.64 15.90 -0.75
N TRP A 143 6.20 15.03 -1.66
CA TRP A 143 6.40 13.60 -1.56
C TRP A 143 7.84 13.22 -1.91
N LYS A 144 8.32 12.15 -1.28
CA LYS A 144 9.63 11.56 -1.62
C LYS A 144 9.53 10.81 -2.94
N PRO A 145 10.47 11.03 -3.88
CA PRO A 145 10.42 10.43 -5.21
C PRO A 145 10.78 8.94 -5.25
N GLY A 146 11.04 8.32 -4.11
CA GLY A 146 11.49 6.93 -4.04
C GLY A 146 10.55 5.94 -4.74
N PHE A 147 9.24 6.10 -4.59
CA PHE A 147 8.26 5.23 -5.24
C PHE A 147 8.31 5.32 -6.76
N TRP A 148 8.46 6.54 -7.29
CA TRP A 148 8.57 6.80 -8.71
C TRP A 148 9.85 6.18 -9.29
N LYS A 149 10.99 6.40 -8.61
CA LYS A 149 12.29 5.83 -9.02
C LYS A 149 12.26 4.32 -9.05
N ILE A 150 11.67 3.68 -8.03
CA ILE A 150 11.51 2.21 -7.97
C ILE A 150 10.64 1.72 -9.11
N ALA A 151 9.46 2.33 -9.31
CA ALA A 151 8.53 1.92 -10.36
C ALA A 151 9.12 2.09 -11.77
N LYS A 152 9.79 3.22 -12.03
CA LYS A 152 10.50 3.47 -13.30
C LYS A 152 11.61 2.46 -13.56
N ALA A 153 12.48 2.22 -12.56
CA ALA A 153 13.59 1.28 -12.69
C ALA A 153 13.13 -0.18 -12.85
N ALA A 154 12.00 -0.55 -12.25
CA ALA A 154 11.41 -1.87 -12.39
C ALA A 154 10.50 -2.01 -13.61
N ASN A 155 10.22 -0.93 -14.33
CA ASN A 155 9.27 -0.86 -15.45
C ASN A 155 7.89 -1.42 -15.06
N VAL A 156 7.31 -0.88 -13.98
CA VAL A 156 5.99 -1.27 -13.48
C VAL A 156 5.17 -0.03 -13.14
N PRO A 157 3.83 -0.10 -13.22
CA PRO A 157 2.97 1.01 -12.88
C PRO A 157 2.89 1.26 -11.37
N VAL A 158 2.32 2.41 -11.03
CA VAL A 158 1.99 2.80 -9.66
C VAL A 158 0.49 2.59 -9.42
N LEU A 159 0.16 1.91 -8.32
CA LEU A 159 -1.21 1.70 -7.87
C LEU A 159 -1.45 2.46 -6.56
N PRO A 160 -2.32 3.49 -6.54
CA PRO A 160 -2.66 4.19 -5.32
C PRO A 160 -3.68 3.40 -4.48
N ALA A 161 -3.43 3.34 -3.19
CA ALA A 161 -4.39 2.95 -2.17
C ALA A 161 -4.55 4.10 -1.17
N TYR A 162 -5.75 4.28 -0.63
CA TYR A 162 -6.00 5.37 0.30
C TYR A 162 -6.78 4.93 1.53
N PHE A 163 -6.57 5.69 2.62
CA PHE A 163 -7.38 5.63 3.83
C PHE A 163 -8.23 6.88 3.92
N HIS A 164 -9.54 6.71 3.96
CA HIS A 164 -10.47 7.82 4.18
C HIS A 164 -11.17 7.61 5.52
N TYR A 165 -10.69 8.32 6.53
CA TYR A 165 -11.14 8.14 7.91
C TYR A 165 -12.56 8.63 8.18
N PRO A 166 -13.03 9.74 7.57
CA PRO A 166 -14.42 10.19 7.79
C PRO A 166 -15.44 9.07 7.51
N ASP A 167 -15.27 8.35 6.40
CA ASP A 167 -16.18 7.29 5.98
C ASP A 167 -15.65 5.88 6.28
N LYS A 168 -14.48 5.77 6.93
CA LYS A 168 -13.78 4.50 7.22
C LYS A 168 -13.61 3.63 5.98
N ILE A 169 -13.06 4.22 4.92
CA ILE A 169 -12.82 3.56 3.63
C ILE A 169 -11.34 3.27 3.44
N ILE A 170 -11.04 2.06 2.99
CA ILE A 170 -9.78 1.70 2.36
C ILE A 170 -10.07 1.51 0.88
N GLY A 171 -9.53 2.39 0.04
CA GLY A 171 -9.83 2.35 -1.39
C GLY A 171 -8.62 2.05 -2.25
N ILE A 172 -8.89 1.48 -3.41
CA ILE A 172 -7.92 1.27 -4.49
C ILE A 172 -8.28 2.23 -5.62
N GLY A 173 -7.28 2.97 -6.10
CA GLY A 173 -7.44 3.91 -7.20
C GLY A 173 -7.06 3.34 -8.55
N PRO A 174 -7.01 4.20 -9.57
CA PRO A 174 -6.63 3.80 -10.92
C PRO A 174 -5.14 3.50 -11.00
N VAL A 175 -4.75 2.69 -11.97
CA VAL A 175 -3.35 2.45 -12.31
C VAL A 175 -2.75 3.69 -12.97
N PHE A 176 -1.58 4.11 -12.50
CA PHE A 176 -0.82 5.21 -13.10
C PHE A 176 0.42 4.66 -13.82
N GLU A 177 0.39 4.75 -15.14
CA GLU A 177 1.60 4.61 -15.95
C GLU A 177 2.47 5.85 -15.79
N LEU A 178 3.78 5.64 -15.64
CA LEU A 178 4.75 6.71 -15.42
C LEU A 178 5.37 7.18 -16.72
N THR A 179 5.46 8.49 -16.86
CA THR A 179 6.17 9.15 -17.96
C THR A 179 7.66 9.33 -17.63
N ASP A 180 8.38 10.11 -18.44
CA ASP A 180 9.76 10.50 -18.12
C ASP A 180 9.83 11.78 -17.27
N ASP A 181 8.69 12.48 -17.12
CA ASP A 181 8.58 13.65 -16.24
C ASP A 181 8.16 13.26 -14.84
N MET A 182 9.15 13.02 -13.97
CA MET A 182 8.93 12.68 -12.57
C MET A 182 8.10 13.72 -11.83
N ALA A 183 8.31 15.01 -12.11
CA ALA A 183 7.63 16.07 -11.37
C ALA A 183 6.15 16.14 -11.75
N ALA A 184 5.83 15.98 -13.05
CA ALA A 184 4.47 15.92 -13.54
C ALA A 184 3.72 14.69 -13.01
N ASP A 185 4.35 13.51 -13.03
CA ASP A 185 3.75 12.29 -12.52
C ASP A 185 3.43 12.39 -11.02
N ILE A 186 4.38 12.85 -10.21
CA ILE A 186 4.17 13.00 -8.77
C ILE A 186 3.05 14.01 -8.49
N ARG A 187 2.98 15.14 -9.22
CA ARG A 187 1.88 16.10 -9.08
C ARG A 187 0.55 15.46 -9.42
N ARG A 188 0.44 14.81 -10.59
CA ARG A 188 -0.77 14.14 -11.08
C ARG A 188 -1.30 13.10 -10.08
N ILE A 189 -0.41 12.27 -9.54
CA ILE A 189 -0.77 11.25 -8.55
C ILE A 189 -1.19 11.91 -7.23
N ARG A 190 -0.45 12.91 -6.76
CA ARG A 190 -0.77 13.63 -5.52
C ARG A 190 -2.10 14.38 -5.63
N ASP A 191 -2.40 15.00 -6.77
CA ASP A 191 -3.66 15.69 -7.03
C ASP A 191 -4.85 14.72 -6.99
N TRP A 192 -4.67 13.50 -7.43
CA TRP A 192 -5.68 12.46 -7.30
C TRP A 192 -6.03 12.14 -5.84
N TYR A 193 -5.07 12.31 -4.91
CA TYR A 193 -5.31 12.06 -3.49
C TYR A 193 -6.02 13.21 -2.75
N ARG A 194 -6.23 14.37 -3.37
CA ARG A 194 -6.86 15.55 -2.70
C ARG A 194 -8.16 15.27 -1.96
N PRO A 195 -9.11 14.45 -2.46
CA PRO A 195 -10.35 14.19 -1.76
C PRO A 195 -10.21 13.36 -0.48
N TRP A 196 -9.10 12.65 -0.33
CA TRP A 196 -8.96 11.64 0.72
C TRP A 196 -8.34 12.23 1.99
N GLN A 197 -9.00 11.96 3.13
CA GLN A 197 -8.56 12.48 4.43
C GLN A 197 -8.12 11.35 5.35
N GLY A 198 -6.86 11.42 5.80
CA GLY A 198 -6.31 10.57 6.84
C GLY A 198 -6.89 10.89 8.21
N LYS A 199 -6.36 10.24 9.25
CA LYS A 199 -6.83 10.43 10.63
C LYS A 199 -6.59 11.86 11.15
N HIS A 200 -5.48 12.48 10.76
CA HIS A 200 -5.06 13.79 11.28
C HIS A 200 -4.97 14.86 10.19
N HIS A 201 -4.68 14.48 8.96
CA HIS A 201 -4.57 15.40 7.82
C HIS A 201 -4.73 14.65 6.50
N GLY A 202 -4.98 15.40 5.41
CA GLY A 202 -4.93 14.90 4.03
C GLY A 202 -3.51 14.89 3.46
N THR A 203 -3.40 14.74 2.14
CA THR A 203 -2.12 14.76 1.40
C THR A 203 -1.75 16.14 0.86
N VAL A 204 -2.67 17.09 0.92
CA VAL A 204 -2.55 18.47 0.41
C VAL A 204 -3.09 19.43 1.44
#